data_2ab339ddd1f3778636e54895af2e2158
#
_entry.id   2ab339ddd1f3778636e54895af2e2158
#
_cell.length_a   1.000
_cell.length_b   1.000
_cell.length_c   1.000
_cell.angle_alpha   90.00
_cell.angle_beta   90.00
_cell.angle_gamma   90.00
#
_symmetry.space_group_name_H-M   'P 1'
#
loop_
_entity.id
_entity.type
_entity.pdbx_description
1 polymer ?
#
loop_
_entity_poly.entity_id
_entity_poly.type
_entity_poly.pdbx_seq_one_letter_code
_entity_poly.pdbx_strand_id
1 'polypeptide(L)'
;MLTLGLTACATDDASSGDAAAKGGDGKLEVFATTGYLGDAVKNIAPDADVHVMVGPGGDPHTYQATTQDLELIQQADLVVWTGLHMEAHMLDELASQGDRQIAVGDELPEENLLPWPETDDEGNPLHDPHIWNSTDNWKHVVGTISDKLGEIDPDHKDTYADNAKKYQDEIDDVADYVQDKINTIPEEQRYLVTGHDAFNYFGKQFGLTIKATDFVTSESEMTPQDIKELAKFIAEHKIPVIFQDNLQNPQAINSLKEAVTAEGWKVEVSDKALYADSLGAEAPTDSYIGIMKYNADTMAEALGK
;
A
#
# COMPACT_ATOMS: atom_id res chain seq x y z
N MET A 1 -7.44 -79.33 -18.37
CA MET A 1 -7.16 -78.27 -19.33
C MET A 1 -7.79 -77.00 -18.81
N LEU A 2 -6.98 -76.16 -18.18
CA LEU A 2 -7.40 -74.86 -17.66
C LEU A 2 -7.04 -73.79 -18.69
N THR A 3 -8.01 -73.04 -19.15
CA THR A 3 -7.79 -71.83 -19.96
C THR A 3 -7.89 -70.59 -19.09
N LEU A 4 -6.76 -69.90 -18.92
CA LEU A 4 -6.70 -68.58 -18.31
C LEU A 4 -7.12 -67.51 -19.35
N GLY A 5 -8.14 -66.71 -19.03
CA GLY A 5 -8.48 -65.49 -19.76
C GLY A 5 -7.74 -64.35 -19.18
N LEU A 6 -6.94 -63.64 -20.00
CA LEU A 6 -6.37 -62.31 -19.66
C LEU A 6 -7.39 -61.20 -19.99
N THR A 7 -7.84 -60.48 -18.98
CA THR A 7 -8.55 -59.20 -19.15
C THR A 7 -7.53 -58.08 -19.10
N ALA A 8 -7.41 -57.36 -20.19
CA ALA A 8 -6.65 -56.12 -20.25
C ALA A 8 -7.48 -54.99 -19.63
N CYS A 9 -6.98 -54.36 -18.55
CA CYS A 9 -7.48 -53.11 -18.06
C CYS A 9 -6.86 -51.97 -18.86
N ALA A 10 -7.68 -51.19 -19.55
CA ALA A 10 -7.32 -49.90 -20.08
C ALA A 10 -7.22 -48.91 -18.90
N THR A 11 -6.09 -48.29 -18.76
CA THR A 11 -5.92 -47.17 -17.83
C THR A 11 -6.37 -45.89 -18.53
N ASP A 12 -7.51 -45.37 -18.10
CA ASP A 12 -7.89 -43.97 -18.37
C ASP A 12 -6.94 -43.05 -17.61
N ASP A 13 -6.19 -42.28 -18.38
CA ASP A 13 -5.33 -41.24 -17.88
C ASP A 13 -6.23 -40.02 -17.55
N ALA A 14 -6.75 -39.97 -16.33
CA ALA A 14 -7.44 -38.80 -15.82
C ALA A 14 -6.38 -37.79 -15.38
N SER A 15 -6.17 -36.80 -16.24
CA SER A 15 -5.50 -35.53 -15.87
C SER A 15 -6.26 -34.93 -14.68
N SER A 16 -5.77 -35.17 -13.47
CA SER A 16 -6.18 -34.46 -12.29
C SER A 16 -5.50 -33.07 -12.34
N GLY A 17 -6.24 -32.04 -12.76
CA GLY A 17 -5.91 -30.67 -12.41
C GLY A 17 -5.90 -30.56 -10.89
N ASP A 18 -4.78 -30.14 -10.36
CA ASP A 18 -4.61 -29.86 -8.94
C ASP A 18 -5.50 -28.65 -8.61
N ALA A 19 -6.73 -28.90 -8.17
CA ALA A 19 -7.57 -27.86 -7.60
C ALA A 19 -6.95 -27.52 -6.23
N ALA A 20 -6.47 -26.30 -6.07
CA ALA A 20 -6.00 -25.78 -4.80
C ALA A 20 -7.00 -26.15 -3.69
N ALA A 21 -6.51 -26.73 -2.61
CA ALA A 21 -7.33 -27.13 -1.48
C ALA A 21 -7.84 -25.88 -0.78
N LYS A 22 -9.16 -25.62 -0.86
CA LYS A 22 -9.81 -24.60 -0.03
C LYS A 22 -9.55 -24.90 1.45
N GLY A 23 -9.35 -23.83 2.26
CA GLY A 23 -9.15 -23.95 3.70
C GLY A 23 -10.19 -24.84 4.39
N GLY A 24 -9.92 -25.28 5.60
CA GLY A 24 -10.67 -26.36 6.28
C GLY A 24 -12.18 -26.14 6.51
N ASP A 25 -12.69 -24.91 6.32
CA ASP A 25 -14.11 -24.54 6.37
C ASP A 25 -14.72 -24.22 4.98
N GLY A 26 -13.91 -24.34 3.92
CA GLY A 26 -14.32 -24.07 2.54
C GLY A 26 -14.27 -22.59 2.14
N LYS A 27 -13.72 -21.71 3.00
CA LYS A 27 -13.44 -20.32 2.68
C LYS A 27 -12.10 -20.17 1.97
N LEU A 28 -11.98 -19.09 1.22
CA LEU A 28 -10.71 -18.70 0.60
C LEU A 28 -9.80 -18.05 1.65
N GLU A 29 -8.59 -18.60 1.81
CA GLU A 29 -7.57 -18.09 2.71
C GLU A 29 -6.67 -17.13 1.96
N VAL A 30 -6.67 -15.83 2.35
CA VAL A 30 -5.86 -14.82 1.68
C VAL A 30 -4.88 -14.19 2.68
N PHE A 31 -3.61 -14.16 2.30
CA PHE A 31 -2.58 -13.43 3.03
C PHE A 31 -2.28 -12.12 2.32
N ALA A 32 -2.39 -11.00 3.02
CA ALA A 32 -2.09 -9.66 2.52
C ALA A 32 -0.95 -9.04 3.32
N THR A 33 0.06 -8.48 2.67
CA THR A 33 1.22 -7.91 3.37
C THR A 33 0.89 -6.62 4.10
N THR A 34 -0.03 -5.80 3.57
CA THR A 34 -0.41 -4.52 4.17
C THR A 34 -1.90 -4.43 4.46
N GLY A 35 -2.27 -3.51 5.36
CA GLY A 35 -3.67 -3.21 5.67
C GLY A 35 -4.46 -2.73 4.46
N TYR A 36 -3.83 -1.98 3.54
CA TYR A 36 -4.44 -1.52 2.30
C TYR A 36 -4.87 -2.67 1.40
N LEU A 37 -3.99 -3.64 1.20
CA LEU A 37 -4.29 -4.84 0.41
C LEU A 37 -5.36 -5.71 1.09
N GLY A 38 -5.27 -5.85 2.42
CA GLY A 38 -6.29 -6.57 3.20
C GLY A 38 -7.67 -5.94 3.09
N ASP A 39 -7.76 -4.59 3.10
CA ASP A 39 -9.01 -3.86 2.89
C ASP A 39 -9.55 -4.08 1.47
N ALA A 40 -8.70 -4.00 0.46
CA ALA A 40 -9.09 -4.26 -0.93
C ALA A 40 -9.64 -5.68 -1.10
N VAL A 41 -8.95 -6.69 -0.58
CA VAL A 41 -9.42 -8.09 -0.64
C VAL A 41 -10.77 -8.26 0.06
N LYS A 42 -10.96 -7.68 1.24
CA LYS A 42 -12.23 -7.76 1.98
C LYS A 42 -13.40 -7.10 1.24
N ASN A 43 -13.14 -6.01 0.50
CA ASN A 43 -14.17 -5.39 -0.33
C ASN A 43 -14.53 -6.23 -1.56
N ILE A 44 -13.57 -6.95 -2.14
CA ILE A 44 -13.77 -7.79 -3.32
C ILE A 44 -14.35 -9.16 -2.94
N ALA A 45 -13.80 -9.79 -1.91
CA ALA A 45 -14.15 -11.14 -1.44
C ALA A 45 -14.50 -11.12 0.06
N PRO A 46 -15.68 -10.59 0.44
CA PRO A 46 -16.06 -10.40 1.85
C PRO A 46 -16.20 -11.68 2.66
N ASP A 47 -16.35 -12.82 2.00
CA ASP A 47 -16.43 -14.13 2.63
C ASP A 47 -15.06 -14.82 2.82
N ALA A 48 -13.98 -14.25 2.24
CA ALA A 48 -12.62 -14.77 2.43
C ALA A 48 -12.12 -14.55 3.87
N ASP A 49 -11.28 -15.46 4.33
CA ASP A 49 -10.50 -15.25 5.57
C ASP A 49 -9.20 -14.54 5.21
N VAL A 50 -9.09 -13.28 5.64
CA VAL A 50 -7.99 -12.41 5.24
C VAL A 50 -7.07 -12.13 6.42
N HIS A 51 -5.86 -12.68 6.33
CA HIS A 51 -4.78 -12.37 7.25
C HIS A 51 -3.98 -11.17 6.74
N VAL A 52 -3.80 -10.16 7.59
CA VAL A 52 -2.97 -8.98 7.29
C VAL A 52 -1.68 -9.06 8.10
N MET A 53 -0.53 -9.07 7.40
CA MET A 53 0.79 -9.19 8.02
C MET A 53 1.15 -7.95 8.84
N VAL A 54 1.13 -6.78 8.20
CA VAL A 54 1.46 -5.52 8.86
C VAL A 54 0.19 -4.84 9.33
N GLY A 55 -0.04 -4.91 10.64
CA GLY A 55 -1.22 -4.30 11.28
C GLY A 55 -1.09 -2.79 11.48
N PRO A 56 -2.10 -2.17 12.13
CA PRO A 56 -2.13 -0.73 12.37
C PRO A 56 -0.89 -0.22 13.10
N GLY A 57 -0.26 0.83 12.55
CA GLY A 57 0.96 1.46 13.10
C GLY A 57 2.24 0.66 12.85
N GLY A 58 2.17 -0.46 12.13
CA GLY A 58 3.34 -1.19 11.66
C GLY A 58 3.93 -0.56 10.40
N ASP A 59 5.22 -0.78 10.21
CA ASP A 59 5.99 -0.29 9.07
C ASP A 59 6.29 -1.45 8.11
N PRO A 60 5.73 -1.46 6.88
CA PRO A 60 5.93 -2.54 5.93
C PRO A 60 7.35 -2.59 5.35
N HIS A 61 8.10 -1.47 5.33
CA HIS A 61 9.47 -1.44 4.82
C HIS A 61 10.44 -2.21 5.70
N THR A 62 10.25 -2.12 7.02
CA THR A 62 11.17 -2.69 8.01
C THR A 62 10.65 -3.96 8.67
N TYR A 63 9.42 -4.38 8.32
CA TYR A 63 8.80 -5.54 8.92
C TYR A 63 9.59 -6.82 8.62
N GLN A 64 9.82 -7.60 9.67
CA GLN A 64 10.43 -8.91 9.56
C GLN A 64 9.38 -9.98 9.88
N ALA A 65 9.12 -10.85 8.90
CA ALA A 65 8.15 -11.91 9.07
C ALA A 65 8.44 -12.82 10.26
N THR A 66 7.42 -13.09 11.03
CA THR A 66 7.47 -14.07 12.11
C THR A 66 7.34 -15.50 11.54
N THR A 67 7.67 -16.51 12.35
CA THR A 67 7.42 -17.90 11.95
C THR A 67 5.95 -18.15 11.63
N GLN A 68 5.04 -17.48 12.35
CA GLN A 68 3.59 -17.59 12.08
C GLN A 68 3.22 -16.99 10.73
N ASP A 69 3.79 -15.84 10.35
CA ASP A 69 3.54 -15.25 9.02
C ASP A 69 3.98 -16.20 7.90
N LEU A 70 5.16 -16.81 8.03
CA LEU A 70 5.67 -17.79 7.08
C LEU A 70 4.77 -19.03 6.98
N GLU A 71 4.23 -19.51 8.09
CA GLU A 71 3.26 -20.61 8.09
C GLU A 71 1.96 -20.21 7.40
N LEU A 72 1.45 -19.01 7.61
CA LEU A 72 0.23 -18.50 6.98
C LEU A 72 0.42 -18.25 5.49
N ILE A 73 1.56 -17.72 5.06
CA ILE A 73 1.92 -17.58 3.63
C ILE A 73 1.87 -18.95 2.92
N GLN A 74 2.42 -19.98 3.54
CA GLN A 74 2.43 -21.32 2.95
C GLN A 74 1.04 -21.95 2.87
N GLN A 75 0.12 -21.61 3.77
CA GLN A 75 -1.24 -22.15 3.83
C GLN A 75 -2.24 -21.37 2.98
N ALA A 76 -1.93 -20.11 2.65
CA ALA A 76 -2.82 -19.24 1.89
C ALA A 76 -3.12 -19.79 0.48
N ASP A 77 -4.37 -19.66 0.05
CA ASP A 77 -4.77 -19.90 -1.34
C ASP A 77 -4.25 -18.78 -2.26
N LEU A 78 -4.14 -17.55 -1.72
CA LEU A 78 -3.59 -16.39 -2.42
C LEU A 78 -2.76 -15.52 -1.46
N VAL A 79 -1.57 -15.12 -1.91
CA VAL A 79 -0.72 -14.11 -1.27
C VAL A 79 -0.74 -12.84 -2.10
N VAL A 80 -1.21 -11.73 -1.51
CA VAL A 80 -1.27 -10.41 -2.14
C VAL A 80 -0.26 -9.49 -1.47
N TRP A 81 0.68 -8.97 -2.24
CA TRP A 81 1.74 -8.11 -1.74
C TRP A 81 1.97 -6.90 -2.65
N THR A 82 2.62 -5.86 -2.14
CA THR A 82 2.75 -4.61 -2.87
C THR A 82 3.67 -4.73 -4.07
N GLY A 83 4.80 -5.41 -3.93
CA GLY A 83 5.85 -5.37 -4.94
C GLY A 83 6.64 -4.06 -4.90
N LEU A 84 7.30 -3.71 -6.01
CA LEU A 84 8.09 -2.47 -6.12
C LEU A 84 9.10 -2.30 -4.97
N HIS A 85 9.62 -3.39 -4.46
CA HIS A 85 10.60 -3.41 -3.35
C HIS A 85 10.04 -2.98 -1.97
N MET A 86 8.72 -2.85 -1.80
CA MET A 86 8.10 -2.53 -0.50
C MET A 86 8.49 -3.55 0.57
N GLU A 87 8.31 -4.83 0.26
CA GLU A 87 8.60 -5.94 1.16
C GLU A 87 10.04 -6.45 0.98
N ALA A 88 11.04 -5.55 1.00
CA ALA A 88 12.43 -5.83 0.66
C ALA A 88 13.03 -7.04 1.40
N HIS A 89 12.64 -7.26 2.66
CA HIS A 89 13.14 -8.36 3.49
C HIS A 89 12.47 -9.72 3.21
N MET A 90 11.49 -9.79 2.28
CA MET A 90 10.68 -10.98 2.03
C MET A 90 10.50 -11.32 0.55
N LEU A 91 11.17 -10.63 -0.37
CA LEU A 91 10.95 -10.77 -1.82
C LEU A 91 11.02 -12.22 -2.29
N ASP A 92 12.07 -12.96 -1.89
CA ASP A 92 12.26 -14.36 -2.29
C ASP A 92 11.15 -15.28 -1.75
N GLU A 93 10.73 -15.09 -0.50
CA GLU A 93 9.67 -15.89 0.12
C GLU A 93 8.33 -15.65 -0.57
N LEU A 94 7.97 -14.39 -0.81
CA LEU A 94 6.72 -14.03 -1.47
C LEU A 94 6.69 -14.51 -2.93
N ALA A 95 7.76 -14.29 -3.69
CA ALA A 95 7.88 -14.74 -5.08
C ALA A 95 7.88 -16.28 -5.19
N SER A 96 8.36 -17.00 -4.16
CA SER A 96 8.41 -18.47 -4.15
C SER A 96 7.03 -19.14 -4.15
N GLN A 97 5.94 -18.39 -3.87
CA GLN A 97 4.57 -18.91 -3.85
C GLN A 97 4.02 -19.19 -5.27
N GLY A 98 4.76 -18.86 -6.32
CA GLY A 98 4.42 -19.20 -7.72
C GLY A 98 3.09 -18.58 -8.13
N ASP A 99 2.16 -19.41 -8.68
CA ASP A 99 0.86 -18.95 -9.18
C ASP A 99 -0.11 -18.49 -8.05
N ARG A 100 0.22 -18.77 -6.80
CA ARG A 100 -0.59 -18.41 -5.63
C ARG A 100 -0.24 -17.03 -5.06
N GLN A 101 0.52 -16.20 -5.77
CA GLN A 101 0.87 -14.86 -5.32
C GLN A 101 0.64 -13.82 -6.41
N ILE A 102 0.57 -12.55 -5.99
CA ILE A 102 0.56 -11.41 -6.89
C ILE A 102 1.23 -10.19 -6.24
N ALA A 103 2.25 -9.63 -6.94
CA ALA A 103 2.86 -8.34 -6.64
C ALA A 103 2.08 -7.26 -7.40
N VAL A 104 1.12 -6.63 -6.74
CA VAL A 104 0.15 -5.76 -7.43
C VAL A 104 0.78 -4.51 -8.05
N GLY A 105 1.88 -4.01 -7.50
CA GLY A 105 2.60 -2.86 -8.01
C GLY A 105 3.34 -3.17 -9.31
N ASP A 106 3.81 -4.41 -9.48
CA ASP A 106 4.51 -4.86 -10.67
C ASP A 106 3.55 -5.02 -11.89
N GLU A 107 2.25 -5.07 -11.63
CA GLU A 107 1.19 -5.13 -12.65
C GLU A 107 0.71 -3.74 -13.11
N LEU A 108 1.21 -2.66 -12.50
CA LEU A 108 0.88 -1.31 -12.93
C LEU A 108 1.63 -0.93 -14.22
N PRO A 109 0.99 -0.17 -15.14
CA PRO A 109 1.69 0.40 -16.28
C PRO A 109 2.86 1.29 -15.83
N GLU A 110 4.00 1.17 -16.50
CA GLU A 110 5.24 1.91 -16.21
C GLU A 110 5.02 3.44 -16.14
N GLU A 111 4.17 3.98 -17.02
CA GLU A 111 3.83 5.42 -17.03
C GLU A 111 3.08 5.89 -15.78
N ASN A 112 2.52 4.98 -15.01
CA ASN A 112 1.85 5.27 -13.75
C ASN A 112 2.81 5.30 -12.57
N LEU A 113 3.98 4.67 -12.70
CA LEU A 113 4.96 4.58 -11.64
C LEU A 113 5.75 5.88 -11.48
N LEU A 114 6.14 6.17 -10.24
CA LEU A 114 7.07 7.26 -9.93
C LEU A 114 8.47 6.69 -9.68
N PRO A 115 9.52 7.40 -10.14
CA PRO A 115 10.88 6.95 -9.87
C PRO A 115 11.20 7.09 -8.38
N TRP A 116 11.96 6.16 -7.89
CA TRP A 116 12.62 6.24 -6.60
C TRP A 116 14.11 6.57 -6.83
N PRO A 117 14.73 7.50 -6.07
CA PRO A 117 16.10 7.94 -6.33
C PRO A 117 17.19 6.89 -6.01
N GLU A 118 16.82 5.78 -5.40
CA GLU A 118 17.73 4.68 -5.07
C GLU A 118 17.70 3.57 -6.12
N THR A 119 18.59 2.60 -5.97
CA THR A 119 18.67 1.39 -6.80
C THR A 119 18.65 0.16 -5.90
N ASP A 120 18.23 -0.97 -6.46
CA ASP A 120 18.40 -2.26 -5.78
C ASP A 120 19.90 -2.65 -5.66
N ASP A 121 20.16 -3.79 -5.02
CA ASP A 121 21.51 -4.33 -4.82
C ASP A 121 22.23 -4.67 -6.13
N GLU A 122 21.51 -4.83 -7.24
CA GLU A 122 22.03 -5.10 -8.59
C GLU A 122 22.25 -3.81 -9.39
N GLY A 123 21.83 -2.65 -8.86
CA GLY A 123 21.93 -1.33 -9.48
C GLY A 123 20.79 -1.00 -10.44
N ASN A 124 19.68 -1.72 -10.41
CA ASN A 124 18.49 -1.40 -11.19
C ASN A 124 17.72 -0.24 -10.55
N PRO A 125 17.10 0.64 -11.35
CA PRO A 125 16.22 1.70 -10.84
C PRO A 125 15.05 1.11 -10.08
N LEU A 126 14.69 1.74 -8.96
CA LEU A 126 13.51 1.40 -8.19
C LEU A 126 12.37 2.38 -8.48
N HIS A 127 11.14 1.96 -8.15
CA HIS A 127 9.96 2.80 -8.19
C HIS A 127 9.39 3.02 -6.79
N ASP A 128 8.79 4.19 -6.58
CA ASP A 128 8.08 4.52 -5.34
C ASP A 128 6.94 3.51 -5.11
N PRO A 129 6.98 2.75 -3.99
CA PRO A 129 6.02 1.67 -3.75
C PRO A 129 4.68 2.14 -3.18
N HIS A 130 4.52 3.42 -2.82
CA HIS A 130 3.34 3.96 -2.13
C HIS A 130 2.16 4.20 -3.10
N ILE A 131 1.88 3.22 -3.94
CA ILE A 131 0.93 3.27 -5.07
C ILE A 131 -0.51 3.53 -4.65
N TRP A 132 -0.90 3.18 -3.40
CA TRP A 132 -2.24 3.42 -2.85
C TRP A 132 -2.55 4.92 -2.67
N ASN A 133 -1.54 5.77 -2.62
CA ASN A 133 -1.69 7.22 -2.54
C ASN A 133 -2.13 7.85 -3.88
N SER A 134 -2.23 7.07 -4.96
CA SER A 134 -2.97 7.41 -6.18
C SER A 134 -4.26 6.59 -6.25
N THR A 135 -5.42 7.25 -6.26
CA THR A 135 -6.71 6.57 -6.42
C THR A 135 -6.82 5.89 -7.79
N ASP A 136 -6.18 6.44 -8.83
CA ASP A 136 -6.15 5.83 -10.16
C ASP A 136 -5.34 4.51 -10.16
N ASN A 137 -4.17 4.51 -9.54
CA ASN A 137 -3.39 3.28 -9.35
C ASN A 137 -4.15 2.27 -8.48
N TRP A 138 -4.80 2.76 -7.41
CA TRP A 138 -5.51 1.87 -6.50
C TRP A 138 -6.71 1.18 -7.16
N LYS A 139 -7.44 1.87 -8.05
CA LYS A 139 -8.47 1.23 -8.87
C LYS A 139 -7.89 0.13 -9.77
N HIS A 140 -6.72 0.36 -10.35
CA HIS A 140 -6.04 -0.68 -11.13
C HIS A 140 -5.71 -1.89 -10.26
N VAL A 141 -5.11 -1.68 -9.09
CA VAL A 141 -4.80 -2.73 -8.09
C VAL A 141 -6.05 -3.52 -7.71
N VAL A 142 -7.18 -2.86 -7.45
CA VAL A 142 -8.46 -3.53 -7.15
C VAL A 142 -8.91 -4.44 -8.30
N GLY A 143 -8.77 -3.98 -9.55
CA GLY A 143 -9.04 -4.82 -10.72
C GLY A 143 -8.13 -6.04 -10.82
N THR A 144 -6.83 -5.84 -10.64
CA THR A 144 -5.80 -6.87 -10.65
C THR A 144 -6.04 -7.95 -9.58
N ILE A 145 -6.37 -7.53 -8.35
CA ILE A 145 -6.72 -8.47 -7.26
C ILE A 145 -7.98 -9.26 -7.62
N SER A 146 -9.01 -8.60 -8.16
CA SER A 146 -10.26 -9.26 -8.58
C SER A 146 -10.03 -10.33 -9.65
N ASP A 147 -9.22 -10.01 -10.66
CA ASP A 147 -8.88 -10.95 -11.71
C ASP A 147 -8.14 -12.16 -11.15
N LYS A 148 -7.17 -11.92 -10.25
CA LYS A 148 -6.40 -12.99 -9.62
C LYS A 148 -7.26 -13.88 -8.72
N LEU A 149 -8.17 -13.30 -7.93
CA LEU A 149 -9.16 -14.05 -7.15
C LEU A 149 -10.06 -14.91 -8.05
N GLY A 150 -10.50 -14.36 -9.20
CA GLY A 150 -11.28 -15.11 -10.19
C GLY A 150 -10.52 -16.23 -10.89
N GLU A 151 -9.18 -16.20 -10.94
CA GLU A 151 -8.34 -17.32 -11.39
C GLU A 151 -8.26 -18.45 -10.35
N ILE A 152 -8.10 -18.08 -9.08
CA ILE A 152 -7.96 -18.99 -7.94
C ILE A 152 -9.32 -19.66 -7.61
N ASP A 153 -10.40 -18.88 -7.63
CA ASP A 153 -11.77 -19.34 -7.33
C ASP A 153 -12.75 -18.98 -8.47
N PRO A 154 -12.74 -19.73 -9.57
CA PRO A 154 -13.52 -19.43 -10.77
C PRO A 154 -15.04 -19.45 -10.55
N ASP A 155 -15.52 -20.16 -9.54
CA ASP A 155 -16.96 -20.26 -9.23
C ASP A 155 -17.53 -18.92 -8.72
N HIS A 156 -16.69 -18.04 -8.16
CA HIS A 156 -17.08 -16.72 -7.64
C HIS A 156 -16.56 -15.55 -8.48
N LYS A 157 -15.95 -15.81 -9.63
CA LYS A 157 -15.32 -14.79 -10.48
C LYS A 157 -16.22 -13.58 -10.78
N ASP A 158 -17.46 -13.82 -11.17
CA ASP A 158 -18.41 -12.75 -11.50
C ASP A 158 -18.77 -11.92 -10.25
N THR A 159 -18.85 -12.55 -9.08
CA THR A 159 -19.08 -11.88 -7.79
C THR A 159 -17.91 -10.94 -7.44
N TYR A 160 -16.67 -11.42 -7.61
CA TYR A 160 -15.47 -10.61 -7.38
C TYR A 160 -15.42 -9.41 -8.32
N ALA A 161 -15.71 -9.61 -9.61
CA ALA A 161 -15.76 -8.53 -10.59
C ALA A 161 -16.83 -7.47 -10.25
N ASP A 162 -18.03 -7.89 -9.85
CA ASP A 162 -19.10 -6.98 -9.43
C ASP A 162 -18.74 -6.20 -8.16
N ASN A 163 -18.12 -6.85 -7.18
CA ASN A 163 -17.69 -6.20 -5.95
C ASN A 163 -16.51 -5.25 -6.19
N ALA A 164 -15.53 -5.65 -7.00
CA ALA A 164 -14.42 -4.79 -7.42
C ALA A 164 -14.94 -3.53 -8.11
N LYS A 165 -15.90 -3.67 -9.01
CA LYS A 165 -16.52 -2.52 -9.68
C LYS A 165 -17.18 -1.55 -8.71
N LYS A 166 -17.94 -2.05 -7.73
CA LYS A 166 -18.55 -1.21 -6.69
C LYS A 166 -17.49 -0.47 -5.87
N TYR A 167 -16.42 -1.18 -5.48
CA TYR A 167 -15.36 -0.58 -4.71
C TYR A 167 -14.57 0.47 -5.53
N GLN A 168 -14.34 0.22 -6.83
CA GLN A 168 -13.78 1.22 -7.74
C GLN A 168 -14.66 2.48 -7.86
N ASP A 169 -15.99 2.34 -7.90
CA ASP A 169 -16.90 3.48 -7.89
C ASP A 169 -16.80 4.28 -6.57
N GLU A 170 -16.64 3.62 -5.42
CA GLU A 170 -16.39 4.29 -4.13
C GLU A 170 -15.02 4.99 -4.08
N ILE A 171 -14.00 4.43 -4.77
CA ILE A 171 -12.68 5.06 -4.92
C ILE A 171 -12.78 6.32 -5.81
N ASP A 172 -13.60 6.31 -6.85
CA ASP A 172 -13.87 7.51 -7.66
C ASP A 172 -14.56 8.61 -6.81
N ASP A 173 -15.57 8.24 -6.01
CA ASP A 173 -16.24 9.18 -5.11
C ASP A 173 -15.27 9.78 -4.07
N VAL A 174 -14.33 8.99 -3.54
CA VAL A 174 -13.35 9.53 -2.59
C VAL A 174 -12.28 10.38 -3.29
N ALA A 175 -11.91 10.08 -4.53
CA ALA A 175 -11.01 10.93 -5.31
C ALA A 175 -11.58 12.33 -5.51
N ASP A 176 -12.87 12.42 -5.89
CA ASP A 176 -13.58 13.69 -6.00
C ASP A 176 -13.64 14.44 -4.66
N TYR A 177 -13.93 13.72 -3.56
CA TYR A 177 -13.92 14.31 -2.22
C TYR A 177 -12.55 14.88 -1.84
N VAL A 178 -11.46 14.12 -2.07
CA VAL A 178 -10.08 14.56 -1.80
C VAL A 178 -9.75 15.80 -2.64
N GLN A 179 -10.07 15.78 -3.94
CA GLN A 179 -9.80 16.91 -4.82
C GLN A 179 -10.54 18.18 -4.36
N ASP A 180 -11.81 18.05 -3.97
CA ASP A 180 -12.59 19.18 -3.45
C ASP A 180 -11.95 19.76 -2.18
N LYS A 181 -11.48 18.89 -1.25
CA LYS A 181 -10.79 19.33 -0.04
C LYS A 181 -9.47 20.03 -0.34
N ILE A 182 -8.64 19.44 -1.18
CA ILE A 182 -7.36 20.05 -1.58
C ILE A 182 -7.57 21.39 -2.30
N ASN A 183 -8.62 21.52 -3.09
CA ASN A 183 -8.98 22.76 -3.76
C ASN A 183 -9.36 23.90 -2.78
N THR A 184 -9.69 23.61 -1.53
CA THR A 184 -9.88 24.64 -0.49
C THR A 184 -8.57 25.24 0.02
N ILE A 185 -7.42 24.59 -0.24
CA ILE A 185 -6.10 25.08 0.10
C ILE A 185 -5.64 26.08 -0.97
N PRO A 186 -5.24 27.30 -0.63
CA PRO A 186 -4.65 28.24 -1.59
C PRO A 186 -3.46 27.62 -2.33
N GLU A 187 -3.32 27.87 -3.63
CA GLU A 187 -2.25 27.23 -4.44
C GLU A 187 -0.85 27.48 -3.86
N GLU A 188 -0.61 28.68 -3.33
CA GLU A 188 0.64 29.06 -2.70
C GLU A 188 0.91 28.38 -1.34
N GLN A 189 -0.07 27.64 -0.81
CA GLN A 189 0.04 26.87 0.43
C GLN A 189 0.00 25.34 0.19
N ARG A 190 -0.07 24.88 -1.05
CA ARG A 190 -0.13 23.45 -1.39
C ARG A 190 1.23 22.77 -1.28
N TYR A 191 1.86 22.91 -0.11
CA TYR A 191 3.09 22.22 0.27
C TYR A 191 2.79 21.25 1.40
N LEU A 192 2.99 19.96 1.16
CA LEU A 192 2.87 18.93 2.17
C LEU A 192 4.28 18.54 2.63
N VAL A 193 4.56 18.75 3.91
CA VAL A 193 5.83 18.36 4.54
C VAL A 193 5.53 17.29 5.59
N THR A 194 6.10 16.10 5.43
CA THR A 194 5.85 14.91 6.25
C THR A 194 7.12 14.37 6.88
N GLY A 195 6.98 13.42 7.79
CA GLY A 195 8.11 12.66 8.34
C GLY A 195 8.69 11.72 7.29
N HIS A 196 7.86 10.97 6.60
CA HIS A 196 8.21 9.95 5.63
C HIS A 196 7.75 10.35 4.21
N ASP A 197 8.53 9.96 3.17
CA ASP A 197 8.28 10.35 1.76
C ASP A 197 7.30 9.41 1.06
N ALA A 198 6.11 9.23 1.62
CA ALA A 198 5.09 8.32 1.13
C ALA A 198 4.03 8.97 0.21
N PHE A 199 3.98 10.31 0.11
CA PHE A 199 2.84 11.00 -0.50
C PHE A 199 3.09 11.51 -1.93
N ASN A 200 4.12 11.03 -2.63
CA ASN A 200 4.47 11.52 -3.96
C ASN A 200 3.36 11.30 -5.00
N TYR A 201 2.73 10.12 -4.99
CA TYR A 201 1.57 9.84 -5.84
C TYR A 201 0.38 10.73 -5.52
N PHE A 202 0.11 10.96 -4.22
CA PHE A 202 -0.94 11.89 -3.79
C PHE A 202 -0.68 13.30 -4.29
N GLY A 203 0.55 13.77 -4.13
CA GLY A 203 0.97 15.10 -4.61
C GLY A 203 0.82 15.24 -6.11
N LYS A 204 1.24 14.23 -6.88
CA LYS A 204 1.11 14.20 -8.35
C LYS A 204 -0.35 14.26 -8.79
N GLN A 205 -1.24 13.51 -8.14
CA GLN A 205 -2.64 13.42 -8.53
C GLN A 205 -3.45 14.64 -8.08
N PHE A 206 -3.27 15.13 -6.86
CA PHE A 206 -4.11 16.17 -6.28
C PHE A 206 -3.48 17.57 -6.25
N GLY A 207 -2.27 17.73 -6.78
CA GLY A 207 -1.63 19.03 -6.98
C GLY A 207 -1.00 19.63 -5.74
N LEU A 208 -0.28 18.81 -4.92
CA LEU A 208 0.57 19.29 -3.85
C LEU A 208 2.05 19.06 -4.16
N THR A 209 2.90 19.94 -3.65
CA THR A 209 4.35 19.72 -3.62
C THR A 209 4.74 18.98 -2.36
N ILE A 210 5.33 17.79 -2.52
CA ILE A 210 5.68 16.92 -1.40
C ILE A 210 7.13 17.16 -0.98
N LYS A 211 7.38 17.17 0.32
CA LYS A 211 8.69 17.17 0.97
C LYS A 211 8.62 16.29 2.22
N ALA A 212 9.71 15.61 2.54
CA ALA A 212 9.78 14.74 3.72
C ALA A 212 11.10 14.90 4.47
N THR A 213 11.17 14.43 5.72
CA THR A 213 12.39 14.37 6.53
C THR A 213 13.16 13.07 6.37
N ASP A 214 12.48 12.00 5.98
CA ASP A 214 13.06 10.69 5.72
C ASP A 214 12.80 10.32 4.24
N PHE A 215 13.59 9.41 3.70
CA PHE A 215 13.46 8.96 2.31
C PHE A 215 12.24 8.02 2.13
N VAL A 216 12.09 7.52 0.91
CA VAL A 216 10.99 6.62 0.52
C VAL A 216 10.96 5.33 1.36
N THR A 217 12.11 4.84 1.82
CA THR A 217 12.15 3.86 2.91
C THR A 217 12.43 4.56 4.21
N SER A 218 11.74 4.17 5.27
CA SER A 218 11.98 4.66 6.63
C SER A 218 13.35 4.27 7.20
N GLU A 219 14.12 3.46 6.47
CA GLU A 219 15.47 3.02 6.85
C GLU A 219 16.56 4.08 6.64
N SER A 220 16.30 5.07 5.76
CA SER A 220 17.29 6.09 5.38
C SER A 220 16.93 7.46 5.96
N GLU A 221 17.75 7.97 6.87
CA GLU A 221 17.59 9.30 7.45
C GLU A 221 18.28 10.38 6.58
N MET A 222 17.66 11.55 6.50
CA MET A 222 18.26 12.73 5.88
C MET A 222 19.55 13.18 6.58
N THR A 223 20.51 13.64 5.79
CA THR A 223 21.73 14.25 6.34
C THR A 223 21.41 15.61 7.00
N PRO A 224 22.25 16.11 7.93
CA PRO A 224 22.09 17.48 8.49
C PRO A 224 22.02 18.58 7.43
N GLN A 225 22.66 18.38 6.26
CA GLN A 225 22.58 19.32 5.15
C GLN A 225 21.21 19.30 4.49
N ASP A 226 20.62 18.12 4.28
CA ASP A 226 19.28 17.97 3.69
C ASP A 226 18.21 18.59 4.61
N ILE A 227 18.30 18.34 5.92
CA ILE A 227 17.42 18.98 6.92
C ILE A 227 17.51 20.51 6.87
N LYS A 228 18.73 21.05 6.71
CA LYS A 228 18.93 22.50 6.59
C LYS A 228 18.32 23.06 5.30
N GLU A 229 18.46 22.35 4.17
CA GLU A 229 17.87 22.75 2.90
C GLU A 229 16.34 22.71 2.96
N LEU A 230 15.78 21.67 3.57
CA LEU A 230 14.34 21.58 3.81
C LEU A 230 13.84 22.69 4.75
N ALA A 231 14.57 22.99 5.81
CA ALA A 231 14.24 24.09 6.74
C ALA A 231 14.20 25.44 6.03
N LYS A 232 15.19 25.71 5.18
CA LYS A 232 15.24 26.91 4.35
C LYS A 232 14.05 26.97 3.39
N PHE A 233 13.72 25.85 2.72
CA PHE A 233 12.55 25.77 1.84
C PHE A 233 11.25 26.11 2.60
N ILE A 234 11.05 25.53 3.78
CA ILE A 234 9.88 25.79 4.63
C ILE A 234 9.79 27.29 4.99
N ALA A 235 10.91 27.91 5.38
CA ALA A 235 10.96 29.31 5.76
C ALA A 235 10.70 30.26 4.57
N GLU A 236 11.27 29.97 3.39
CA GLU A 236 11.09 30.75 2.15
C GLU A 236 9.65 30.71 1.65
N HIS A 237 8.99 29.53 1.71
CA HIS A 237 7.61 29.34 1.29
C HIS A 237 6.59 29.64 2.40
N LYS A 238 7.07 30.00 3.61
CA LYS A 238 6.24 30.29 4.78
C LYS A 238 5.24 29.17 5.10
N ILE A 239 5.70 27.93 4.98
CA ILE A 239 4.87 26.75 5.25
C ILE A 239 4.47 26.76 6.73
N PRO A 240 3.17 26.75 7.06
CA PRO A 240 2.72 26.98 8.44
C PRO A 240 2.82 25.71 9.31
N VAL A 241 2.74 24.52 8.71
CA VAL A 241 2.61 23.25 9.44
C VAL A 241 3.40 22.14 8.74
N ILE A 242 4.00 21.26 9.54
CA ILE A 242 4.57 19.99 9.13
C ILE A 242 3.79 18.86 9.80
N PHE A 243 3.70 17.70 9.14
CA PHE A 243 2.91 16.58 9.61
C PHE A 243 3.80 15.44 10.06
N GLN A 244 3.41 14.80 11.15
CA GLN A 244 3.86 13.44 11.44
C GLN A 244 2.98 12.47 10.66
N ASP A 245 3.55 11.36 10.27
CA ASP A 245 2.78 10.21 9.82
C ASP A 245 2.57 9.21 10.96
N ASN A 246 1.84 8.16 10.68
CA ASN A 246 1.51 7.15 11.69
C ASN A 246 2.66 6.19 12.03
N LEU A 247 3.82 6.28 11.35
CA LEU A 247 5.04 5.54 11.70
C LEU A 247 5.84 6.22 12.82
N GLN A 248 5.65 7.53 13.01
CA GLN A 248 6.19 8.36 14.08
C GLN A 248 7.73 8.36 14.24
N ASN A 249 8.40 9.27 13.53
CA ASN A 249 9.76 9.69 13.85
C ASN A 249 9.79 11.09 14.48
N PRO A 250 9.42 11.25 15.76
CA PRO A 250 9.32 12.57 16.39
C PRO A 250 10.67 13.29 16.50
N GLN A 251 11.79 12.57 16.45
CA GLN A 251 13.12 13.18 16.54
C GLN A 251 13.46 13.94 15.25
N ALA A 252 13.20 13.37 14.07
CA ALA A 252 13.42 14.02 12.79
C ALA A 252 12.57 15.29 12.66
N ILE A 253 11.28 15.20 12.97
CA ILE A 253 10.34 16.34 12.96
C ILE A 253 10.76 17.46 13.92
N ASN A 254 11.21 17.12 15.14
CA ASN A 254 11.69 18.14 16.09
C ASN A 254 12.99 18.81 15.62
N SER A 255 13.92 18.05 15.04
CA SER A 255 15.16 18.57 14.46
C SER A 255 14.86 19.53 13.30
N LEU A 256 13.91 19.18 12.43
CA LEU A 256 13.46 20.06 11.35
C LEU A 256 12.84 21.35 11.90
N LYS A 257 11.95 21.26 12.90
CA LYS A 257 11.33 22.45 13.53
C LYS A 257 12.35 23.40 14.14
N GLU A 258 13.40 22.87 14.79
CA GLU A 258 14.50 23.67 15.32
C GLU A 258 15.29 24.35 14.19
N ALA A 259 15.58 23.62 13.11
CA ALA A 259 16.26 24.16 11.94
C ALA A 259 15.45 25.28 11.26
N VAL A 260 14.13 25.11 11.10
CA VAL A 260 13.23 26.17 10.56
C VAL A 260 13.23 27.40 11.45
N THR A 261 13.27 27.23 12.77
CA THR A 261 13.35 28.34 13.72
C THR A 261 14.67 29.12 13.55
N ALA A 262 15.78 28.41 13.28
CA ALA A 262 17.07 29.03 12.99
C ALA A 262 17.08 29.83 11.68
N GLU A 263 16.27 29.46 10.70
CA GLU A 263 16.04 30.21 9.44
C GLU A 263 15.06 31.40 9.63
N GLY A 264 14.57 31.63 10.85
CA GLY A 264 13.73 32.80 11.21
C GLY A 264 12.23 32.62 10.96
N TRP A 265 11.77 31.40 10.72
CA TRP A 265 10.36 31.08 10.56
C TRP A 265 9.86 30.19 11.71
N LYS A 266 8.57 30.33 12.06
CA LYS A 266 7.92 29.49 13.05
C LYS A 266 6.97 28.54 12.35
N VAL A 267 7.28 27.25 12.37
CA VAL A 267 6.42 26.20 11.87
C VAL A 267 5.77 25.43 13.04
N GLU A 268 4.51 25.05 12.89
CA GLU A 268 3.83 24.18 13.85
C GLU A 268 3.97 22.72 13.41
N VAL A 269 3.90 21.78 14.36
CA VAL A 269 3.74 20.36 14.08
C VAL A 269 2.25 20.04 14.24
N SER A 270 1.66 19.38 13.25
CA SER A 270 0.26 18.96 13.33
C SER A 270 0.05 18.04 14.53
N ASP A 271 -1.03 18.26 15.27
CA ASP A 271 -1.49 17.38 16.34
C ASP A 271 -2.20 16.12 15.82
N LYS A 272 -2.53 16.10 14.52
CA LYS A 272 -3.10 14.96 13.81
C LYS A 272 -2.02 14.37 12.90
N ALA A 273 -1.73 13.08 13.07
CA ALA A 273 -0.87 12.35 12.17
C ALA A 273 -1.60 12.02 10.86
N LEU A 274 -0.85 11.92 9.76
CA LEU A 274 -1.36 11.38 8.50
C LEU A 274 -1.13 9.87 8.46
N TYR A 275 -2.02 9.16 7.79
CA TYR A 275 -1.86 7.73 7.54
C TYR A 275 -1.07 7.56 6.24
N ALA A 276 0.18 7.11 6.36
CA ALA A 276 1.09 6.85 5.24
C ALA A 276 1.03 5.37 4.82
N ASP A 277 1.62 4.47 5.63
CA ASP A 277 1.89 3.09 5.24
C ASP A 277 1.02 2.05 5.93
N SER A 278 0.19 2.45 6.87
CA SER A 278 -0.76 1.55 7.51
C SER A 278 -2.11 2.20 7.75
N LEU A 279 -3.16 1.39 7.76
CA LEU A 279 -4.49 1.80 8.18
C LEU A 279 -4.51 2.02 9.70
N GLY A 280 -5.54 2.73 10.18
CA GLY A 280 -5.82 2.86 11.61
C GLY A 280 -6.44 1.59 12.19
N ALA A 281 -6.48 1.54 13.53
CA ALA A 281 -7.08 0.41 14.25
C ALA A 281 -8.61 0.49 14.35
N GLU A 282 -9.20 1.65 14.14
CA GLU A 282 -10.62 1.92 14.38
C GLU A 282 -11.21 2.80 13.27
N ALA A 283 -12.53 2.63 13.04
CA ALA A 283 -13.24 3.46 12.07
C ALA A 283 -13.16 4.97 12.42
N PRO A 284 -13.08 5.84 11.40
CA PRO A 284 -13.16 5.54 9.97
C PRO A 284 -11.81 5.18 9.33
N THR A 285 -10.71 5.20 10.07
CA THR A 285 -9.34 5.07 9.54
C THR A 285 -8.88 3.62 9.34
N ASP A 286 -9.73 2.64 9.64
CA ASP A 286 -9.51 1.20 9.43
C ASP A 286 -9.79 0.74 7.98
N SER A 287 -10.04 1.67 7.06
CA SER A 287 -10.31 1.43 5.64
C SER A 287 -9.60 2.44 4.75
N TYR A 288 -9.31 2.04 3.51
CA TYR A 288 -8.72 2.91 2.49
C TYR A 288 -9.54 4.20 2.26
N ILE A 289 -10.85 4.05 2.03
CA ILE A 289 -11.76 5.19 1.82
C ILE A 289 -11.74 6.14 3.04
N GLY A 290 -11.69 5.56 4.23
CA GLY A 290 -11.66 6.32 5.47
C GLY A 290 -10.38 7.14 5.64
N ILE A 291 -9.20 6.54 5.37
CA ILE A 291 -7.94 7.27 5.52
C ILE A 291 -7.75 8.34 4.45
N MET A 292 -8.20 8.11 3.22
CA MET A 292 -8.12 9.11 2.16
C MET A 292 -8.92 10.37 2.54
N LYS A 293 -10.12 10.20 3.09
CA LYS A 293 -10.94 11.32 3.62
C LYS A 293 -10.27 11.99 4.81
N TYR A 294 -9.79 11.21 5.77
CA TYR A 294 -9.13 11.72 6.97
C TYR A 294 -7.89 12.54 6.63
N ASN A 295 -7.03 12.03 5.76
CA ASN A 295 -5.82 12.72 5.33
C ASN A 295 -6.15 14.03 4.62
N ALA A 296 -7.10 14.01 3.68
CA ALA A 296 -7.54 15.21 2.97
C ALA A 296 -8.14 16.28 3.90
N ASP A 297 -9.00 15.89 4.85
CA ASP A 297 -9.56 16.78 5.85
C ASP A 297 -8.48 17.38 6.76
N THR A 298 -7.53 16.56 7.21
CA THR A 298 -6.42 16.99 8.05
C THR A 298 -5.52 18.00 7.33
N MET A 299 -5.16 17.73 6.06
CA MET A 299 -4.38 18.65 5.24
C MET A 299 -5.13 19.97 4.99
N ALA A 300 -6.40 19.91 4.60
CA ALA A 300 -7.22 21.09 4.32
C ALA A 300 -7.42 21.96 5.57
N GLU A 301 -7.67 21.35 6.74
CA GLU A 301 -7.81 22.07 8.01
C GLU A 301 -6.53 22.80 8.43
N ALA A 302 -5.38 22.18 8.18
CA ALA A 302 -4.09 22.73 8.60
C ALA A 302 -3.50 23.74 7.61
N LEU A 303 -3.62 23.49 6.31
CA LEU A 303 -3.01 24.30 5.23
C LEU A 303 -3.97 25.35 4.65
N GLY A 304 -5.28 25.20 4.84
CA GLY A 304 -6.30 26.12 4.29
C GLY A 304 -6.57 27.36 5.14
N LYS A 305 -5.68 27.71 6.10
CA LYS A 305 -5.87 28.85 7.04
C LYS A 305 -5.27 30.13 6.54
#